data_610a052643777af3047cf40e0db21f87
#
_entry.id   610a052643777af3047cf40e0db21f87
#
_cell.length_a   1.000
_cell.length_b   1.000
_cell.length_c   1.000
_cell.angle_alpha   90.00
_cell.angle_beta   90.00
_cell.angle_gamma   90.00
#
_symmetry.space_group_name_H-M   'P 1'
#
loop_
_entity.id
_entity.type
_entity.pdbx_description
1 polymer ?
#
loop_
_entity_poly.entity_id
_entity_poly.type
_entity_poly.pdbx_seq_one_letter_code
_entity_poly.pdbx_strand_id
1 'polypeptide(L)'
;MKRVLLPLLLALCLLLTGCGGSTQAAAYTDDAIVARKGDWYTMNDWQHSLSDNTLNCSMKGSTGTLTVWSMDAKADTPVSIDCTLAVTAGRAKLAHIAPDGTVTILLEVSPDAPVTTSTLRFTAQPGENRVKLVMAESTSLDMALSFDQGTLLN
;
A
#
# COMPACT_ATOMS: atom_id res chain seq x y z
N MET A 1 51.24 -13.56 -13.47
CA MET A 1 49.84 -14.00 -13.33
C MET A 1 49.15 -13.66 -12.00
N LYS A 2 49.87 -13.41 -10.91
CA LYS A 2 49.27 -13.03 -9.57
C LYS A 2 48.73 -11.63 -9.47
N ARG A 3 49.15 -10.67 -10.34
CA ARG A 3 48.78 -9.25 -10.23
C ARG A 3 47.47 -8.85 -10.92
N VAL A 4 46.89 -9.71 -11.75
CA VAL A 4 45.65 -9.43 -12.49
C VAL A 4 44.41 -9.99 -11.74
N LEU A 5 44.60 -10.97 -10.85
CA LEU A 5 43.52 -11.58 -10.08
C LEU A 5 42.94 -10.64 -9.00
N LEU A 6 43.77 -9.76 -8.42
CA LEU A 6 43.35 -8.86 -7.34
C LEU A 6 42.36 -7.77 -7.79
N PRO A 7 42.56 -7.06 -8.94
CA PRO A 7 41.59 -6.10 -9.43
C PRO A 7 40.29 -6.77 -9.94
N LEU A 8 40.36 -8.00 -10.44
CA LEU A 8 39.16 -8.73 -10.88
C LEU A 8 38.29 -9.15 -9.70
N LEU A 9 38.90 -9.56 -8.58
CA LEU A 9 38.18 -9.89 -7.35
C LEU A 9 37.52 -8.66 -6.72
N LEU A 10 38.20 -7.50 -6.75
CA LEU A 10 37.65 -6.23 -6.24
C LEU A 10 36.48 -5.73 -7.10
N ALA A 11 36.54 -5.89 -8.42
CA ALA A 11 35.46 -5.55 -9.33
C ALA A 11 34.22 -6.46 -9.14
N LEU A 12 34.43 -7.74 -8.84
CA LEU A 12 33.36 -8.68 -8.57
C LEU A 12 32.64 -8.38 -7.24
N CYS A 13 33.36 -7.91 -6.21
CA CYS A 13 32.75 -7.50 -4.93
C CYS A 13 31.88 -6.23 -5.06
N LEU A 14 32.17 -5.33 -6.00
CA LEU A 14 31.37 -4.13 -6.25
C LEU A 14 30.05 -4.42 -6.97
N LEU A 15 29.93 -5.56 -7.65
CA LEU A 15 28.68 -5.97 -8.30
C LEU A 15 27.68 -6.64 -7.34
N LEU A 16 28.10 -6.97 -6.12
CA LEU A 16 27.25 -7.61 -5.11
C LEU A 16 26.61 -6.61 -4.12
N THR A 17 26.90 -5.31 -4.23
CA THR A 17 26.14 -4.27 -3.52
C THR A 17 24.84 -3.95 -4.27
N GLY A 18 24.06 -4.99 -4.59
CA GLY A 18 22.68 -4.82 -5.00
C GLY A 18 21.92 -4.22 -3.83
N CYS A 19 21.33 -3.04 -4.00
CA CYS A 19 20.38 -2.41 -3.12
C CYS A 19 19.27 -3.40 -2.78
N GLY A 20 19.41 -4.12 -1.68
CA GLY A 20 18.35 -4.86 -1.04
C GLY A 20 17.41 -3.89 -0.33
N GLY A 21 16.67 -3.07 -1.08
CA GLY A 21 15.49 -2.43 -0.54
C GLY A 21 14.56 -3.53 -0.03
N SER A 22 13.98 -3.37 1.18
CA SER A 22 13.04 -4.37 1.69
C SER A 22 11.89 -4.51 0.69
N THR A 23 11.36 -5.72 0.50
CA THR A 23 10.20 -5.97 -0.37
C THR A 23 9.01 -5.09 0.02
N GLN A 24 8.89 -4.73 1.29
CA GLN A 24 7.87 -3.83 1.81
C GLN A 24 8.01 -2.41 1.25
N ALA A 25 9.22 -1.84 1.25
CA ALA A 25 9.46 -0.50 0.69
C ALA A 25 9.29 -0.48 -0.83
N ALA A 26 9.67 -1.56 -1.54
CA ALA A 26 9.50 -1.69 -2.97
C ALA A 26 8.03 -1.69 -3.42
N ALA A 27 7.10 -2.12 -2.56
CA ALA A 27 5.66 -2.13 -2.85
C ALA A 27 5.11 -0.75 -3.23
N TYR A 28 5.72 0.33 -2.76
CA TYR A 28 5.25 1.68 -3.10
C TYR A 28 5.43 2.02 -4.59
N THR A 29 6.41 1.44 -5.25
CA THR A 29 6.74 1.70 -6.67
C THR A 29 6.53 0.51 -7.59
N ASP A 30 6.14 -0.65 -7.05
CA ASP A 30 5.98 -1.90 -7.81
C ASP A 30 4.55 -2.44 -7.66
N ASP A 31 3.72 -2.20 -8.66
CA ASP A 31 2.33 -2.63 -8.71
C ASP A 31 2.19 -4.17 -8.68
N ALA A 32 3.20 -4.92 -9.17
CA ALA A 32 3.17 -6.38 -9.09
C ALA A 32 3.26 -6.87 -7.63
N ILE A 33 3.90 -6.12 -6.74
CA ILE A 33 3.90 -6.40 -5.30
C ILE A 33 2.54 -6.01 -4.69
N VAL A 34 1.98 -4.86 -5.06
CA VAL A 34 0.67 -4.41 -4.58
C VAL A 34 -0.43 -5.39 -4.97
N ALA A 35 -0.40 -5.93 -6.19
CA ALA A 35 -1.40 -6.86 -6.71
C ALA A 35 -1.43 -8.22 -6.01
N ARG A 36 -0.39 -8.61 -5.26
CA ARG A 36 -0.35 -9.90 -4.55
C ARG A 36 -1.53 -10.04 -3.59
N LYS A 37 -2.02 -11.28 -3.39
CA LYS A 37 -3.14 -11.56 -2.47
C LYS A 37 -2.78 -11.31 -1.01
N GLY A 38 -1.56 -11.62 -0.59
CA GLY A 38 -1.07 -11.38 0.77
C GLY A 38 -0.63 -9.94 1.00
N ASP A 39 -0.57 -9.58 2.28
CA ASP A 39 -0.01 -8.31 2.73
C ASP A 39 1.41 -8.49 3.26
N TRP A 40 2.24 -7.49 3.04
CA TRP A 40 3.64 -7.45 3.46
C TRP A 40 3.91 -6.10 4.09
N TYR A 41 3.97 -6.06 5.41
CA TYR A 41 4.16 -4.83 6.13
C TYR A 41 5.04 -4.99 7.37
N THR A 42 5.63 -3.88 7.78
CA THR A 42 6.11 -3.64 9.14
C THR A 42 5.26 -2.52 9.72
N MET A 43 4.65 -2.74 10.87
CA MET A 43 3.84 -1.75 11.57
C MET A 43 4.39 -1.51 12.96
N ASN A 44 4.56 -0.23 13.30
CA ASN A 44 4.86 0.20 14.64
C ASN A 44 3.71 1.09 15.14
N ASP A 45 3.43 1.03 16.45
CA ASP A 45 2.38 1.83 17.10
C ASP A 45 1.04 1.82 16.34
N TRP A 46 0.60 0.63 15.94
CA TRP A 46 -0.65 0.49 15.21
C TRP A 46 -1.84 0.40 16.18
N GLN A 47 -2.75 1.36 16.03
CA GLN A 47 -4.06 1.36 16.69
C GLN A 47 -5.14 1.42 15.61
N HIS A 48 -6.17 0.60 15.76
CA HIS A 48 -7.30 0.60 14.83
C HIS A 48 -8.61 0.30 15.56
N SER A 49 -9.70 0.72 14.97
CA SER A 49 -11.06 0.38 15.39
C SER A 49 -11.97 0.31 14.18
N LEU A 50 -12.90 -0.63 14.21
CA LEU A 50 -13.94 -0.77 13.22
C LEU A 50 -15.29 -0.54 13.92
N SER A 51 -16.01 0.51 13.51
CA SER A 51 -17.35 0.83 14.02
C SER A 51 -18.19 1.47 12.92
N ASP A 52 -19.48 1.16 12.88
CA ASP A 52 -20.46 1.73 11.94
C ASP A 52 -19.96 1.74 10.47
N ASN A 53 -19.35 0.62 10.03
CA ASN A 53 -18.74 0.49 8.71
C ASN A 53 -17.64 1.51 8.41
N THR A 54 -16.95 1.98 9.44
CA THR A 54 -15.81 2.91 9.35
C THR A 54 -14.58 2.28 10.00
N LEU A 55 -13.51 2.15 9.24
CA LEU A 55 -12.19 1.78 9.75
C LEU A 55 -11.44 3.05 10.12
N ASN A 56 -11.16 3.21 11.42
CA ASN A 56 -10.23 4.23 11.92
C ASN A 56 -8.89 3.56 12.24
N CYS A 57 -7.82 4.18 11.83
CA CYS A 57 -6.48 3.63 11.99
C CYS A 57 -5.46 4.75 12.22
N SER A 58 -4.56 4.53 13.17
CA SER A 58 -3.38 5.37 13.41
C SER A 58 -2.14 4.48 13.43
N MET A 59 -1.07 4.90 12.77
CA MET A 59 0.18 4.17 12.73
C MET A 59 1.39 5.08 12.61
N LYS A 60 2.55 4.61 13.09
CA LYS A 60 3.82 5.34 13.03
C LYS A 60 4.93 4.45 12.51
N GLY A 61 5.78 5.01 11.63
CA GLY A 61 6.97 4.35 11.12
C GLY A 61 6.66 3.03 10.38
N SER A 62 5.52 2.96 9.71
CA SER A 62 5.04 1.77 9.02
C SER A 62 5.51 1.72 7.56
N THR A 63 5.61 0.53 6.99
CA THR A 63 6.07 0.31 5.60
C THR A 63 5.35 -0.89 5.02
N GLY A 64 4.96 -0.85 3.74
CA GLY A 64 4.43 -2.01 3.02
C GLY A 64 2.97 -1.88 2.61
N THR A 65 2.25 -3.00 2.56
CA THR A 65 0.86 -3.08 2.08
C THR A 65 -0.05 -3.69 3.11
N LEU A 66 -1.24 -3.10 3.29
CA LEU A 66 -2.31 -3.60 4.13
C LEU A 66 -3.62 -3.60 3.35
N THR A 67 -4.27 -4.75 3.20
CA THR A 67 -5.62 -4.84 2.64
C THR A 67 -6.62 -4.29 3.65
N VAL A 68 -7.32 -3.22 3.28
CA VAL A 68 -8.29 -2.55 4.16
C VAL A 68 -9.74 -2.89 3.80
N TRP A 69 -9.98 -3.37 2.57
CA TRP A 69 -11.32 -3.69 2.10
C TRP A 69 -11.28 -4.78 1.02
N SER A 70 -12.36 -5.58 0.95
CA SER A 70 -12.57 -6.55 -0.14
C SER A 70 -14.04 -6.72 -0.51
N MET A 71 -14.28 -7.16 -1.76
CA MET A 71 -15.60 -7.49 -2.28
C MET A 71 -15.50 -8.55 -3.39
N ASP A 72 -16.32 -9.61 -3.31
CA ASP A 72 -16.54 -10.54 -4.42
C ASP A 72 -17.78 -10.07 -5.21
N ALA A 73 -17.56 -9.21 -6.20
CA ALA A 73 -18.63 -8.65 -7.01
C ALA A 73 -19.15 -9.66 -8.03
N LYS A 74 -20.47 -9.68 -8.27
CA LYS A 74 -21.11 -10.58 -9.25
C LYS A 74 -21.31 -9.91 -10.62
N ALA A 75 -21.24 -8.58 -10.65
CA ALA A 75 -21.32 -7.73 -11.84
C ALA A 75 -20.53 -6.46 -11.56
N ASP A 76 -20.31 -5.65 -12.58
CA ASP A 76 -19.76 -4.30 -12.41
C ASP A 76 -20.58 -3.52 -11.38
N THR A 77 -19.94 -3.14 -10.28
CA THR A 77 -20.60 -2.54 -9.13
C THR A 77 -19.90 -1.24 -8.77
N PRO A 78 -20.59 -0.08 -8.83
CA PRO A 78 -20.01 1.18 -8.36
C PRO A 78 -19.76 1.12 -6.86
N VAL A 79 -18.60 1.55 -6.40
CA VAL A 79 -18.22 1.62 -4.98
C VAL A 79 -17.76 3.04 -4.66
N SER A 80 -18.23 3.56 -3.54
CA SER A 80 -17.86 4.86 -2.98
C SER A 80 -17.10 4.68 -1.67
N ILE A 81 -16.06 5.48 -1.49
CA ILE A 81 -15.26 5.53 -0.26
C ILE A 81 -15.26 6.95 0.26
N ASP A 82 -15.77 7.17 1.46
CA ASP A 82 -15.48 8.40 2.19
C ASP A 82 -14.15 8.20 2.94
N CYS A 83 -13.17 9.03 2.60
CA CYS A 83 -11.79 8.89 3.02
C CYS A 83 -11.30 10.18 3.69
N THR A 84 -10.72 10.03 4.87
CA THR A 84 -9.82 11.03 5.47
C THR A 84 -8.47 10.35 5.70
N LEU A 85 -7.41 10.94 5.17
CA LEU A 85 -6.05 10.40 5.26
C LEU A 85 -5.07 11.54 5.53
N ALA A 86 -4.49 11.54 6.73
CA ALA A 86 -3.50 12.51 7.19
C ALA A 86 -2.14 11.83 7.30
N VAL A 87 -1.17 12.27 6.51
CA VAL A 87 0.21 11.74 6.54
C VAL A 87 1.12 12.79 7.18
N THR A 88 1.80 12.40 8.26
CA THR A 88 2.74 13.26 8.99
C THR A 88 4.20 12.95 8.67
N ALA A 89 4.50 11.74 8.18
CA ALA A 89 5.81 11.33 7.69
C ALA A 89 5.67 10.26 6.60
N GLY A 90 6.61 10.21 5.68
CA GLY A 90 6.59 9.26 4.56
C GLY A 90 5.54 9.60 3.52
N ARG A 91 4.98 8.60 2.85
CA ARG A 91 3.94 8.73 1.82
C ARG A 91 3.02 7.53 1.88
N ALA A 92 1.75 7.73 1.56
CA ALA A 92 0.76 6.64 1.48
C ALA A 92 -0.11 6.78 0.23
N LYS A 93 -0.61 5.65 -0.27
CA LYS A 93 -1.60 5.62 -1.33
C LYS A 93 -2.67 4.56 -1.04
N LEU A 94 -3.89 4.82 -1.48
CA LEU A 94 -4.94 3.81 -1.59
C LEU A 94 -4.97 3.30 -3.02
N ALA A 95 -4.93 1.99 -3.18
CA ALA A 95 -4.92 1.31 -4.47
C ALA A 95 -6.06 0.29 -4.53
N HIS A 96 -6.88 0.36 -5.59
CA HIS A 96 -7.83 -0.68 -5.96
C HIS A 96 -7.11 -1.75 -6.79
N ILE A 97 -7.32 -3.01 -6.44
CA ILE A 97 -6.81 -4.17 -7.17
C ILE A 97 -8.00 -4.93 -7.73
N ALA A 98 -8.13 -4.94 -9.06
CA ALA A 98 -9.15 -5.67 -9.79
C ALA A 98 -8.89 -7.19 -9.79
N PRO A 99 -9.89 -8.04 -10.14
CA PRO A 99 -9.74 -9.49 -10.16
C PRO A 99 -8.63 -10.00 -11.09
N ASP A 100 -8.32 -9.28 -12.15
CA ASP A 100 -7.23 -9.59 -13.11
C ASP A 100 -5.85 -9.15 -12.62
N GLY A 101 -5.75 -8.51 -11.44
CA GLY A 101 -4.52 -7.98 -10.87
C GLY A 101 -4.19 -6.54 -11.30
N THR A 102 -5.04 -5.90 -12.11
CA THR A 102 -4.85 -4.49 -12.46
C THR A 102 -4.90 -3.61 -11.21
N VAL A 103 -3.91 -2.75 -11.03
CA VAL A 103 -3.79 -1.81 -9.92
C VAL A 103 -4.17 -0.41 -10.39
N THR A 104 -5.13 0.20 -9.70
CA THR A 104 -5.55 1.58 -9.93
C THR A 104 -5.34 2.41 -8.67
N ILE A 105 -4.55 3.49 -8.75
CA ILE A 105 -4.34 4.39 -7.62
C ILE A 105 -5.58 5.29 -7.47
N LEU A 106 -6.24 5.19 -6.31
CA LEU A 106 -7.42 5.98 -5.97
C LEU A 106 -7.06 7.32 -5.32
N LEU A 107 -6.01 7.32 -4.51
CA LEU A 107 -5.52 8.48 -3.76
C LEU A 107 -4.05 8.29 -3.45
N GLU A 108 -3.25 9.36 -3.56
CA GLU A 108 -1.88 9.42 -3.07
C GLU A 108 -1.69 10.66 -2.21
N VAL A 109 -1.05 10.52 -1.05
CA VAL A 109 -0.81 11.59 -0.08
C VAL A 109 0.62 11.58 0.42
N SER A 110 1.10 12.78 0.76
CA SER A 110 2.45 13.02 1.27
C SER A 110 2.43 14.13 2.33
N PRO A 111 3.54 14.40 3.02
CA PRO A 111 3.61 15.51 3.98
C PRO A 111 3.35 16.90 3.38
N ASP A 112 3.55 17.08 2.07
CA ASP A 112 3.23 18.35 1.38
C ASP A 112 1.71 18.54 1.23
N ALA A 113 0.93 17.45 1.34
CA ALA A 113 -0.52 17.44 1.40
C ALA A 113 -0.95 16.55 2.58
N PRO A 114 -0.74 16.98 3.83
CA PRO A 114 -0.78 16.10 5.00
C PRO A 114 -2.19 15.61 5.36
N VAL A 115 -3.23 16.31 4.96
CA VAL A 115 -4.63 15.95 5.21
C VAL A 115 -5.40 15.99 3.91
N THR A 116 -6.01 14.86 3.56
CA THR A 116 -6.93 14.78 2.43
C THR A 116 -8.25 14.18 2.92
N THR A 117 -9.33 14.92 2.70
CA THR A 117 -10.69 14.42 2.89
C THR A 117 -11.39 14.44 1.54
N SER A 118 -11.86 13.28 1.08
CA SER A 118 -12.50 13.16 -0.23
C SER A 118 -13.45 11.96 -0.29
N THR A 119 -14.39 12.02 -1.24
CA THR A 119 -15.16 10.85 -1.67
C THR A 119 -14.51 10.30 -2.93
N LEU A 120 -13.93 9.10 -2.83
CA LEU A 120 -13.33 8.37 -3.94
C LEU A 120 -14.38 7.44 -4.56
N ARG A 121 -14.26 7.16 -5.85
CA ARG A 121 -15.17 6.24 -6.56
C ARG A 121 -14.39 5.34 -7.51
N PHE A 122 -14.81 4.08 -7.58
CA PHE A 122 -14.32 3.12 -8.55
C PHE A 122 -15.42 2.12 -8.90
N THR A 123 -15.21 1.28 -9.93
CA THR A 123 -16.09 0.17 -10.26
C THR A 123 -15.41 -1.14 -9.87
N ALA A 124 -16.03 -1.90 -8.96
CA ALA A 124 -15.64 -3.27 -8.67
C ALA A 124 -16.08 -4.14 -9.84
N GLN A 125 -15.14 -4.85 -10.46
CA GLN A 125 -15.37 -5.78 -11.57
C GLN A 125 -15.84 -7.15 -11.04
N PRO A 126 -16.52 -8.00 -11.86
CA PRO A 126 -16.89 -9.34 -11.43
C PRO A 126 -15.69 -10.15 -10.92
N GLY A 127 -15.79 -10.66 -9.69
CA GLY A 127 -14.74 -11.38 -8.97
C GLY A 127 -14.24 -10.66 -7.74
N GLU A 128 -13.09 -11.11 -7.22
CA GLU A 128 -12.46 -10.58 -6.00
C GLU A 128 -11.77 -9.23 -6.25
N ASN A 129 -12.34 -8.17 -5.69
CA ASN A 129 -11.76 -6.82 -5.68
C ASN A 129 -11.20 -6.52 -4.29
N ARG A 130 -10.11 -5.77 -4.22
CA ARG A 130 -9.47 -5.36 -2.97
C ARG A 130 -9.07 -3.90 -3.01
N VAL A 131 -9.08 -3.24 -1.87
CA VAL A 131 -8.42 -1.95 -1.68
C VAL A 131 -7.31 -2.12 -0.66
N LYS A 132 -6.12 -1.65 -1.01
CA LYS A 132 -4.94 -1.68 -0.15
C LYS A 132 -4.47 -0.27 0.21
N LEU A 133 -4.11 -0.11 1.47
CA LEU A 133 -3.22 0.96 1.91
C LEU A 133 -1.79 0.53 1.58
N VAL A 134 -1.08 1.34 0.82
CA VAL A 134 0.32 1.12 0.45
C VAL A 134 1.15 2.25 1.06
N MET A 135 2.13 1.89 1.87
CA MET A 135 2.96 2.81 2.65
C MET A 135 4.39 2.75 2.16
N ALA A 136 4.96 3.93 1.86
CA ALA A 136 6.39 4.08 1.67
C ALA A 136 7.14 3.85 2.98
N GLU A 137 8.47 3.87 2.93
CA GLU A 137 9.30 3.64 4.11
C GLU A 137 9.01 4.67 5.23
N SER A 138 8.88 4.18 6.45
CA SER A 138 8.69 4.98 7.68
C SER A 138 7.46 5.90 7.64
N THR A 139 6.37 5.46 7.03
CA THR A 139 5.13 6.24 6.95
C THR A 139 4.44 6.33 8.30
N SER A 140 4.01 7.54 8.68
CA SER A 140 3.16 7.81 9.84
C SER A 140 1.89 8.51 9.37
N LEU A 141 0.73 7.98 9.75
CA LEU A 141 -0.57 8.48 9.28
C LEU A 141 -1.70 8.21 10.28
N ASP A 142 -2.75 9.03 10.13
CA ASP A 142 -4.08 8.80 10.66
C ASP A 142 -5.06 8.65 9.49
N MET A 143 -5.96 7.67 9.56
CA MET A 143 -6.88 7.34 8.47
C MET A 143 -8.27 7.01 9.01
N ALA A 144 -9.30 7.47 8.31
CA ALA A 144 -10.67 7.00 8.45
C ALA A 144 -11.22 6.65 7.06
N LEU A 145 -11.72 5.43 6.91
CA LEU A 145 -12.32 4.93 5.66
C LEU A 145 -13.71 4.38 5.94
N SER A 146 -14.68 4.80 5.13
CA SER A 146 -16.01 4.22 5.11
C SER A 146 -16.39 3.85 3.68
N PHE A 147 -16.87 2.62 3.48
CA PHE A 147 -17.30 2.11 2.18
C PHE A 147 -18.81 1.92 2.17
N ASP A 148 -19.45 2.26 1.05
CA ASP A 148 -20.89 2.04 0.87
C ASP A 148 -21.23 0.57 0.61
N GLN A 149 -20.27 -0.25 0.17
CA GLN A 149 -20.43 -1.67 -0.15
C GLN A 149 -19.15 -2.45 0.16
N GLY A 150 -19.27 -3.79 0.25
CA GLY A 150 -18.16 -4.69 0.52
C GLY A 150 -17.87 -4.86 2.01
N THR A 151 -16.69 -5.37 2.34
CA THR A 151 -16.29 -5.70 3.71
C THR A 151 -14.99 -5.00 4.06
N LEU A 152 -15.00 -4.19 5.12
CA LEU A 152 -13.79 -3.65 5.74
C LEU A 152 -13.04 -4.77 6.46
N LEU A 153 -11.73 -4.76 6.32
CA LEU A 153 -10.82 -5.71 6.96
C LEU A 153 -10.00 -4.97 8.04
N ASN A 154 -9.70 -5.66 9.11
CA ASN A 154 -8.91 -5.13 10.24
C ASN A 154 -7.75 -6.07 10.60
#